data_a8a6b08b789b8749ea6f8ad72c1dd124
#
_entry.id   a8a6b08b789b8749ea6f8ad72c1dd124
#
_cell.length_a   1.000
_cell.length_b   1.000
_cell.length_c   1.000
_cell.angle_alpha   90.00
_cell.angle_beta   90.00
_cell.angle_gamma   90.00
#
_symmetry.space_group_name_H-M   'P 1'
#
loop_
_entity.id
_entity.type
_entity.pdbx_description
1 polymer ?
#
loop_
_entity_poly.entity_id
_entity_poly.type
_entity_poly.pdbx_seq_one_letter_code
_entity_poly.pdbx_strand_id
1 'polypeptide(L)'
;MLQATRSATAFAEYPAERRRLLRIPSQASVVKARRYSVVVLGLMAAFTLPLKAQTNPVPLINQPLVPAAMPPGGSGFTLTVEGTGFVPGSVVNWNGSARATTFVTNLQLKAAITTSDIAAAGTASVTVFNPTPGGGVSNVEFFQITNSTASISLGRSDFPAGGPVTGTVAADFNGDGKLDLAFVQGGGSTLSVVLGNGDGTFQAPVTYTTGTDATQLATGDFNGDGKPDLVTTDGGDNTVSVLLGNGDGTFQSRAVYNTGLLPVAVATADFNGDGKLDLAVVNGADNTVSILLGNGDGTFQPQIVYNREQPAIGICRRLQRR
;
A
#
# COMPACT_ATOMS: atom_id res chain seq x y z
N MET A 1 -44.52 10.29 -44.53
CA MET A 1 -43.82 9.44 -45.54
C MET A 1 -42.37 9.31 -45.15
N LEU A 2 -41.88 8.11 -45.22
CA LEU A 2 -40.54 7.54 -45.07
C LEU A 2 -40.17 7.04 -43.64
N GLN A 3 -40.38 5.88 -43.45
CA GLN A 3 -39.69 4.59 -43.46
C GLN A 3 -38.48 4.53 -42.52
N ALA A 4 -38.71 3.79 -41.43
CA ALA A 4 -37.73 3.26 -40.51
C ALA A 4 -37.01 2.04 -41.13
N THR A 5 -35.69 2.04 -41.19
CA THR A 5 -34.88 0.86 -41.41
C THR A 5 -34.38 0.30 -40.10
N ARG A 6 -34.84 -0.87 -39.73
CA ARG A 6 -34.30 -1.71 -38.66
C ARG A 6 -33.04 -2.41 -39.16
N SER A 7 -31.93 -2.26 -38.42
CA SER A 7 -30.78 -3.15 -38.56
C SER A 7 -30.84 -4.19 -37.45
N ALA A 8 -30.95 -5.47 -37.85
CA ALA A 8 -30.90 -6.61 -36.96
C ALA A 8 -29.44 -7.01 -36.72
N THR A 9 -29.02 -7.02 -35.48
CA THR A 9 -27.73 -7.60 -35.07
C THR A 9 -27.91 -9.08 -34.79
N ALA A 10 -27.19 -9.90 -35.55
CA ALA A 10 -27.15 -11.34 -35.44
C ALA A 10 -26.42 -11.76 -34.15
N PHE A 11 -27.08 -12.59 -33.36
CA PHE A 11 -26.46 -13.37 -32.29
C PHE A 11 -25.71 -14.55 -32.93
N ALA A 12 -24.40 -14.62 -32.71
CA ALA A 12 -23.60 -15.78 -33.02
C ALA A 12 -23.76 -16.84 -31.93
N GLU A 13 -24.35 -17.97 -32.27
CA GLU A 13 -24.42 -19.18 -31.45
C GLU A 13 -23.02 -19.84 -31.35
N TYR A 14 -22.61 -20.15 -30.12
CA TYR A 14 -21.45 -21.00 -29.84
C TYR A 14 -21.89 -22.48 -29.84
N PRO A 15 -21.19 -23.37 -30.55
CA PRO A 15 -21.53 -24.81 -30.53
C PRO A 15 -21.06 -25.47 -29.22
N ALA A 16 -21.95 -26.26 -28.66
CA ALA A 16 -21.71 -27.15 -27.54
C ALA A 16 -20.83 -28.34 -27.94
N GLU A 17 -19.62 -28.43 -27.42
CA GLU A 17 -18.78 -29.63 -27.54
C GLU A 17 -18.67 -30.39 -26.22
N ARG A 18 -19.33 -31.55 -26.26
CA ARG A 18 -19.00 -32.87 -25.67
C ARG A 18 -18.40 -32.90 -24.25
N ARG A 19 -19.26 -33.20 -23.32
CA ARG A 19 -18.93 -33.84 -22.04
C ARG A 19 -18.45 -35.29 -22.30
N ARG A 20 -17.18 -35.62 -22.15
CA ARG A 20 -16.68 -36.98 -21.97
C ARG A 20 -16.72 -37.32 -20.47
N LEU A 21 -17.65 -38.19 -20.13
CA LEU A 21 -17.68 -38.90 -18.86
C LEU A 21 -16.52 -39.91 -18.82
N LEU A 22 -15.54 -39.67 -17.95
CA LEU A 22 -14.56 -40.69 -17.58
C LEU A 22 -15.21 -41.62 -16.56
N ARG A 23 -15.53 -42.85 -17.00
CA ARG A 23 -15.89 -43.98 -16.11
C ARG A 23 -14.65 -44.46 -15.40
N ILE A 24 -14.71 -44.47 -14.06
CA ILE A 24 -13.77 -45.16 -13.19
C ILE A 24 -14.23 -46.63 -13.10
N PRO A 25 -13.42 -47.64 -13.40
CA PRO A 25 -13.76 -49.03 -13.15
C PRO A 25 -13.43 -49.38 -11.69
N SER A 26 -14.43 -49.87 -10.98
CA SER A 26 -14.26 -50.56 -9.71
C SER A 26 -13.67 -51.95 -9.94
N GLN A 27 -12.47 -52.22 -9.44
CA GLN A 27 -11.97 -53.57 -9.30
C GLN A 27 -11.50 -53.73 -7.83
N ALA A 28 -12.32 -54.39 -7.07
CA ALA A 28 -11.89 -54.98 -5.82
C ALA A 28 -11.09 -56.26 -6.11
N SER A 29 -9.82 -56.28 -5.82
CA SER A 29 -9.02 -57.52 -5.78
C SER A 29 -8.47 -57.69 -4.37
N VAL A 30 -9.04 -58.69 -3.70
CA VAL A 30 -8.54 -59.27 -2.44
C VAL A 30 -7.27 -60.06 -2.77
N VAL A 31 -6.10 -59.59 -2.27
CA VAL A 31 -4.88 -60.39 -2.28
C VAL A 31 -4.50 -60.74 -0.82
N LYS A 32 -4.46 -62.03 -0.57
CA LYS A 32 -4.11 -62.70 0.70
C LYS A 32 -2.72 -62.25 1.20
N ALA A 33 -2.67 -61.86 2.45
CA ALA A 33 -1.46 -61.59 3.20
C ALA A 33 -0.60 -62.90 3.34
N ARG A 34 0.61 -62.88 2.86
CA ARG A 34 1.69 -63.79 3.27
C ARG A 34 2.65 -63.01 4.17
N ARG A 35 2.74 -63.43 5.42
CA ARG A 35 3.68 -62.90 6.41
C ARG A 35 5.10 -63.25 5.99
N TYR A 36 5.91 -62.23 5.78
CA TYR A 36 7.38 -62.31 5.87
C TYR A 36 7.83 -61.23 6.85
N SER A 37 8.28 -61.68 8.02
CA SER A 37 9.03 -60.82 8.93
C SER A 37 10.41 -60.59 8.33
N VAL A 38 10.65 -59.37 7.83
CA VAL A 38 11.99 -58.88 7.55
C VAL A 38 12.25 -57.77 8.58
N VAL A 39 13.11 -58.08 9.53
CA VAL A 39 13.69 -57.09 10.43
C VAL A 39 14.66 -56.25 9.58
N VAL A 40 14.23 -55.10 9.14
CA VAL A 40 15.12 -54.09 8.56
C VAL A 40 15.46 -53.11 9.67
N LEU A 41 16.63 -53.30 10.25
CA LEU A 41 17.28 -52.27 11.09
C LEU A 41 17.72 -51.13 10.16
N GLY A 42 16.79 -50.24 9.81
CA GLY A 42 17.08 -49.05 9.00
C GLY A 42 17.59 -47.95 9.89
N LEU A 43 18.85 -47.60 9.70
CA LEU A 43 19.51 -46.44 10.25
C LEU A 43 18.71 -45.20 9.82
N MET A 44 17.87 -44.64 10.72
CA MET A 44 17.27 -43.29 10.49
C MET A 44 18.39 -42.28 10.67
N ALA A 45 19.09 -41.99 9.57
CA ALA A 45 19.82 -40.73 9.46
C ALA A 45 18.75 -39.63 9.43
N ALA A 46 18.50 -39.01 10.59
CA ALA A 46 17.72 -37.77 10.65
C ALA A 46 18.46 -36.70 9.85
N PHE A 47 18.07 -36.55 8.60
CA PHE A 47 18.39 -35.36 7.83
C PHE A 47 17.64 -34.20 8.48
N THR A 48 18.26 -33.56 9.44
CA THR A 48 17.84 -32.24 9.90
C THR A 48 18.19 -31.26 8.77
N LEU A 49 17.29 -31.14 7.79
CA LEU A 49 17.31 -29.97 6.92
C LEU A 49 17.19 -28.77 7.87
N PRO A 50 18.09 -27.78 7.76
CA PRO A 50 17.91 -26.57 8.54
C PRO A 50 16.56 -26.00 8.14
N LEU A 51 15.59 -26.00 9.10
CA LEU A 51 14.37 -25.24 8.92
C LEU A 51 14.83 -23.80 8.69
N LYS A 52 14.65 -23.32 7.46
CA LYS A 52 14.91 -21.91 7.17
C LYS A 52 14.02 -21.14 8.14
N ALA A 53 14.62 -20.40 9.06
CA ALA A 53 13.85 -19.60 9.99
C ALA A 53 12.87 -18.76 9.18
N GLN A 54 11.57 -18.95 9.47
CA GLN A 54 10.54 -18.17 8.80
C GLN A 54 10.74 -16.73 9.23
N THR A 55 11.05 -15.86 8.26
CA THR A 55 11.19 -14.45 8.53
C THR A 55 9.82 -13.82 8.66
N ASN A 56 9.64 -12.95 9.65
CA ASN A 56 8.42 -12.19 9.80
C ASN A 56 8.29 -11.19 8.62
N PRO A 57 7.09 -11.01 8.07
CA PRO A 57 6.87 -10.00 7.05
C PRO A 57 6.98 -8.60 7.64
N VAL A 58 7.28 -7.61 6.81
CA VAL A 58 7.09 -6.19 7.16
C VAL A 58 5.59 -5.94 7.24
N PRO A 59 5.08 -5.34 8.33
CA PRO A 59 3.66 -5.08 8.47
C PRO A 59 3.23 -3.89 7.61
N LEU A 60 1.97 -3.88 7.19
CA LEU A 60 1.33 -2.75 6.51
C LEU A 60 0.05 -2.40 7.28
N ILE A 61 -0.15 -1.12 7.59
CA ILE A 61 -1.39 -0.61 8.18
C ILE A 61 -2.31 -0.16 7.05
N ASN A 62 -3.59 -0.57 7.13
CA ASN A 62 -4.65 -0.09 6.25
C ASN A 62 -5.48 0.98 6.97
N GLN A 63 -6.00 1.94 6.21
CA GLN A 63 -6.96 2.91 6.72
C GLN A 63 -8.40 2.35 6.66
N PRO A 64 -9.31 2.86 7.52
CA PRO A 64 -9.09 3.81 8.62
C PRO A 64 -8.64 3.13 9.92
N LEU A 65 -7.95 3.87 10.78
CA LEU A 65 -7.78 3.50 12.19
C LEU A 65 -9.13 3.58 12.92
N VAL A 66 -9.37 2.73 13.93
CA VAL A 66 -10.66 2.71 14.65
C VAL A 66 -10.47 2.82 16.17
N PRO A 67 -10.97 3.90 16.81
CA PRO A 67 -11.67 5.05 16.20
C PRO A 67 -10.74 5.85 15.28
N ALA A 68 -11.30 6.65 14.38
CA ALA A 68 -10.52 7.47 13.45
C ALA A 68 -9.96 8.74 14.10
N ALA A 69 -10.60 9.21 15.17
CA ALA A 69 -10.17 10.39 15.95
C ALA A 69 -10.69 10.30 17.39
N MET A 70 -10.06 11.06 18.29
CA MET A 70 -10.51 11.24 19.67
C MET A 70 -10.34 12.70 20.11
N PRO A 71 -11.20 13.20 21.02
CA PRO A 71 -11.02 14.54 21.56
C PRO A 71 -9.79 14.62 22.48
N PRO A 72 -9.09 15.76 22.51
CA PRO A 72 -8.01 15.98 23.44
C PRO A 72 -8.50 15.95 24.89
N GLY A 73 -7.70 15.39 25.79
CA GLY A 73 -8.03 15.27 27.21
C GLY A 73 -9.11 14.23 27.53
N GLY A 74 -9.54 13.44 26.53
CA GLY A 74 -10.49 12.34 26.73
C GLY A 74 -9.91 11.17 27.53
N SER A 75 -10.76 10.19 27.85
CA SER A 75 -10.30 8.94 28.49
C SER A 75 -9.49 8.10 27.52
N GLY A 76 -8.54 7.31 28.05
CA GLY A 76 -7.83 6.32 27.24
C GLY A 76 -8.79 5.35 26.54
N PHE A 77 -8.37 4.80 25.40
CA PHE A 77 -9.20 3.96 24.56
C PHE A 77 -8.40 2.80 23.94
N THR A 78 -9.09 1.88 23.29
CA THR A 78 -8.47 0.83 22.49
C THR A 78 -8.48 1.22 21.04
N LEU A 79 -7.30 1.38 20.45
CA LEU A 79 -7.11 1.58 19.01
C LEU A 79 -7.12 0.23 18.32
N THR A 80 -7.99 0.05 17.35
CA THR A 80 -7.96 -1.10 16.43
C THR A 80 -7.20 -0.68 15.17
N VAL A 81 -6.17 -1.46 14.85
CA VAL A 81 -5.33 -1.28 13.67
C VAL A 81 -5.59 -2.45 12.74
N GLU A 82 -6.15 -2.16 11.57
CA GLU A 82 -6.32 -3.12 10.48
C GLU A 82 -5.12 -3.05 9.55
N GLY A 83 -4.74 -4.20 8.98
CA GLY A 83 -3.58 -4.23 8.11
C GLY A 83 -3.26 -5.61 7.58
N THR A 84 -2.01 -5.82 7.19
CA THR A 84 -1.51 -7.12 6.73
C THR A 84 -0.14 -7.41 7.33
N GLY A 85 0.24 -8.68 7.32
CA GLY A 85 1.57 -9.10 7.77
C GLY A 85 1.79 -9.04 9.27
N PHE A 86 0.77 -8.83 10.11
CA PHE A 86 0.91 -8.85 11.56
C PHE A 86 1.24 -10.26 12.07
N VAL A 87 2.09 -10.35 13.08
CA VAL A 87 2.53 -11.61 13.69
C VAL A 87 2.34 -11.56 15.21
N PRO A 88 2.27 -12.71 15.91
CA PRO A 88 2.37 -12.72 17.34
C PRO A 88 3.65 -12.01 17.81
N GLY A 89 3.49 -10.96 18.63
CA GLY A 89 4.60 -10.09 19.03
C GLY A 89 4.71 -8.78 18.25
N SER A 90 3.83 -8.52 17.27
CA SER A 90 3.68 -7.19 16.66
C SER A 90 3.35 -6.14 17.71
N VAL A 91 3.98 -4.97 17.62
CA VAL A 91 3.82 -3.87 18.56
C VAL A 91 3.36 -2.62 17.82
N VAL A 92 2.27 -2.01 18.28
CA VAL A 92 1.82 -0.70 17.82
C VAL A 92 2.65 0.37 18.52
N ASN A 93 3.24 1.27 17.76
CA ASN A 93 3.91 2.47 18.25
C ASN A 93 3.02 3.69 18.03
N TRP A 94 2.99 4.56 19.04
CA TRP A 94 2.30 5.84 19.05
C TRP A 94 3.34 6.93 19.23
N ASN A 95 3.54 7.79 18.25
CA ASN A 95 4.64 8.77 18.23
C ASN A 95 5.99 8.11 18.54
N GLY A 96 6.28 6.97 17.89
CA GLY A 96 7.51 6.22 18.08
C GLY A 96 7.61 5.42 19.39
N SER A 97 6.65 5.53 20.30
CA SER A 97 6.66 4.84 21.61
C SER A 97 5.72 3.64 21.61
N ALA A 98 6.22 2.48 22.02
CA ALA A 98 5.45 1.23 22.06
C ALA A 98 4.22 1.34 22.99
N ARG A 99 3.10 0.76 22.54
CA ARG A 99 1.87 0.64 23.32
C ARG A 99 1.56 -0.80 23.63
N ALA A 100 0.88 -1.05 24.74
CA ALA A 100 0.38 -2.38 25.08
C ALA A 100 -0.51 -2.87 23.93
N THR A 101 -0.02 -3.87 23.20
CA THR A 101 -0.62 -4.36 21.97
C THR A 101 -1.10 -5.78 22.14
N THR A 102 -2.32 -6.06 21.70
CA THR A 102 -2.90 -7.41 21.61
C THR A 102 -2.94 -7.83 20.15
N PHE A 103 -2.29 -8.94 19.83
CA PHE A 103 -2.43 -9.59 18.53
C PHE A 103 -3.80 -10.30 18.46
N VAL A 104 -4.62 -9.94 17.49
CA VAL A 104 -5.94 -10.54 17.26
C VAL A 104 -5.86 -11.54 16.11
N THR A 105 -5.38 -11.06 14.96
CA THR A 105 -5.12 -11.88 13.76
C THR A 105 -3.93 -11.30 12.99
N ASN A 106 -3.52 -11.96 11.93
CA ASN A 106 -2.52 -11.41 10.98
C ASN A 106 -3.01 -10.18 10.20
N LEU A 107 -4.28 -9.77 10.40
CA LEU A 107 -4.91 -8.60 9.78
C LEU A 107 -5.38 -7.56 10.80
N GLN A 108 -5.31 -7.86 12.11
CA GLN A 108 -5.84 -6.96 13.14
C GLN A 108 -5.01 -6.98 14.41
N LEU A 109 -4.68 -5.80 14.91
CA LEU A 109 -4.11 -5.55 16.24
C LEU A 109 -5.03 -4.64 17.05
N LYS A 110 -4.91 -4.70 18.38
CA LYS A 110 -5.53 -3.75 19.31
C LYS A 110 -4.46 -3.16 20.21
N ALA A 111 -4.42 -1.84 20.33
CA ALA A 111 -3.46 -1.14 21.19
C ALA A 111 -4.17 -0.27 22.23
N ALA A 112 -3.65 -0.27 23.45
CA ALA A 112 -4.15 0.58 24.51
C ALA A 112 -3.51 1.98 24.40
N ILE A 113 -4.32 2.99 24.08
CA ILE A 113 -3.93 4.40 24.04
C ILE A 113 -4.35 5.04 25.36
N THR A 114 -3.42 5.72 26.00
CA THR A 114 -3.65 6.29 27.33
C THR A 114 -4.20 7.71 27.26
N THR A 115 -4.74 8.21 28.37
CA THR A 115 -5.18 9.61 28.48
C THR A 115 -4.06 10.61 28.20
N SER A 116 -2.83 10.28 28.59
CA SER A 116 -1.66 11.13 28.33
C SER A 116 -1.29 11.20 26.85
N ASP A 117 -1.59 10.15 26.07
CA ASP A 117 -1.31 10.10 24.63
C ASP A 117 -2.19 11.09 23.84
N ILE A 118 -3.33 11.44 24.38
CA ILE A 118 -4.31 12.34 23.77
C ILE A 118 -4.57 13.58 24.63
N ALA A 119 -3.63 13.97 25.49
CA ALA A 119 -3.80 15.11 26.41
C ALA A 119 -3.97 16.45 25.70
N ALA A 120 -3.33 16.62 24.54
CA ALA A 120 -3.39 17.84 23.72
C ALA A 120 -3.93 17.51 22.31
N ALA A 121 -4.52 18.53 21.67
CA ALA A 121 -4.90 18.45 20.26
C ALA A 121 -3.65 18.32 19.39
N GLY A 122 -3.77 17.58 18.29
CA GLY A 122 -2.68 17.35 17.37
C GLY A 122 -2.88 16.09 16.55
N THR A 123 -1.82 15.66 15.89
CA THR A 123 -1.78 14.41 15.14
C THR A 123 -0.75 13.47 15.76
N ALA A 124 -1.10 12.23 15.94
CA ALA A 124 -0.16 11.20 16.38
C ALA A 124 0.20 10.27 15.23
N SER A 125 1.48 9.98 15.06
CA SER A 125 1.93 8.95 14.14
C SER A 125 1.70 7.56 14.74
N VAL A 126 1.14 6.65 13.94
CA VAL A 126 0.90 5.25 14.30
C VAL A 126 1.68 4.36 13.36
N THR A 127 2.54 3.52 13.91
CA THR A 127 3.26 2.49 13.16
C THR A 127 3.13 1.15 13.84
N VAL A 128 3.38 0.08 13.12
CA VAL A 128 3.47 -1.29 13.67
C VAL A 128 4.88 -1.80 13.45
N PHE A 129 5.46 -2.39 14.48
CA PHE A 129 6.74 -3.07 14.42
C PHE A 129 6.56 -4.57 14.56
N ASN A 130 7.10 -5.34 13.63
CA ASN A 130 7.21 -6.80 13.75
C ASN A 130 8.63 -7.18 14.21
N PRO A 131 8.74 -8.11 15.19
CA PRO A 131 10.05 -8.53 15.69
C PRO A 131 10.84 -9.38 14.68
N THR A 132 12.14 -9.49 14.91
CA THR A 132 13.04 -10.40 14.19
C THR A 132 12.72 -11.87 14.45
N PRO A 133 13.08 -12.84 13.55
CA PRO A 133 13.85 -12.66 12.31
C PRO A 133 12.98 -12.09 11.16
N GLY A 134 13.52 -11.21 10.34
CA GLY A 134 12.77 -10.39 9.39
C GLY A 134 11.98 -9.32 10.14
N GLY A 135 10.77 -9.01 9.71
CA GLY A 135 9.94 -7.98 10.32
C GLY A 135 10.37 -6.57 9.90
N GLY A 136 10.14 -5.61 10.76
CA GLY A 136 10.42 -4.20 10.50
C GLY A 136 9.26 -3.31 10.91
N VAL A 137 9.31 -2.05 10.46
CA VAL A 137 8.30 -1.02 10.75
C VAL A 137 7.36 -0.88 9.55
N SER A 138 6.06 -0.71 9.80
CA SER A 138 5.03 -0.45 8.78
C SER A 138 5.15 0.95 8.19
N ASN A 139 4.30 1.21 7.18
CA ASN A 139 3.91 2.58 6.83
C ASN A 139 3.41 3.33 8.07
N VAL A 140 3.51 4.67 8.02
CA VAL A 140 2.98 5.57 9.05
C VAL A 140 1.51 5.86 8.73
N GLU A 141 0.64 5.72 9.73
CA GLU A 141 -0.73 6.21 9.69
C GLU A 141 -0.90 7.32 10.74
N PHE A 142 -1.72 8.32 10.42
CA PHE A 142 -1.91 9.46 11.30
C PHE A 142 -3.27 9.39 11.99
N PHE A 143 -3.23 9.50 13.33
CA PHE A 143 -4.42 9.54 14.18
C PHE A 143 -4.71 10.98 14.62
N GLN A 144 -5.95 11.44 14.43
CA GLN A 144 -6.35 12.79 14.76
C GLN A 144 -6.78 12.92 16.23
N ILE A 145 -6.16 13.83 16.97
CA ILE A 145 -6.56 14.21 18.32
C ILE A 145 -7.22 15.59 18.22
N THR A 146 -8.53 15.58 17.98
CA THR A 146 -9.28 16.81 17.71
C THR A 146 -10.66 16.74 18.35
N ASN A 147 -11.18 17.89 18.80
CA ASN A 147 -12.56 17.98 19.21
C ASN A 147 -13.45 17.70 17.98
N SER A 148 -14.35 16.73 18.10
CA SER A 148 -15.38 16.59 17.09
C SER A 148 -16.23 17.87 17.13
N THR A 149 -16.12 18.68 16.11
CA THR A 149 -17.08 19.75 15.90
C THR A 149 -18.44 19.10 15.63
N ALA A 150 -19.42 19.36 16.49
CA ALA A 150 -20.73 18.71 16.49
C ALA A 150 -21.61 19.03 15.26
N SER A 151 -21.06 19.62 14.26
CA SER A 151 -21.67 19.81 12.94
C SER A 151 -20.57 19.71 11.88
N ILE A 152 -20.50 18.55 11.19
CA ILE A 152 -19.88 18.52 9.87
C ILE A 152 -20.86 19.29 8.98
N SER A 153 -20.73 20.60 8.91
CA SER A 153 -21.21 21.33 7.77
C SER A 153 -20.26 20.95 6.63
N LEU A 154 -20.68 20.06 5.76
CA LEU A 154 -20.01 19.84 4.49
C LEU A 154 -20.23 21.10 3.64
N GLY A 155 -19.61 22.19 4.05
CA GLY A 155 -19.46 23.37 3.23
C GLY A 155 -18.56 22.95 2.07
N ARG A 156 -19.10 22.94 0.84
CA ARG A 156 -18.28 22.80 -0.36
C ARG A 156 -17.38 24.04 -0.45
N SER A 157 -16.10 23.85 -0.26
CA SER A 157 -15.09 24.86 -0.59
C SER A 157 -14.45 24.42 -1.90
N ASP A 158 -14.76 25.14 -2.99
CA ASP A 158 -14.13 24.89 -4.28
C ASP A 158 -12.82 25.69 -4.34
N PHE A 159 -11.72 24.99 -4.50
CA PHE A 159 -10.43 25.60 -4.81
C PHE A 159 -10.27 25.63 -6.33
N PRO A 160 -9.88 26.76 -6.92
CA PRO A 160 -9.55 26.81 -8.33
C PRO A 160 -8.27 26.01 -8.56
N ALA A 161 -8.41 24.77 -8.95
CA ALA A 161 -7.29 23.88 -9.25
C ALA A 161 -6.64 24.19 -10.61
N GLY A 162 -7.18 25.10 -11.39
CA GLY A 162 -6.65 25.49 -12.71
C GLY A 162 -6.96 24.49 -13.84
N GLY A 163 -7.45 23.30 -13.53
CA GLY A 163 -7.79 22.23 -14.47
C GLY A 163 -8.43 21.02 -13.77
N PRO A 164 -8.77 19.94 -14.50
CA PRO A 164 -9.33 18.74 -13.93
C PRO A 164 -8.32 18.05 -13.02
N VAL A 165 -8.65 17.86 -11.74
CA VAL A 165 -7.84 17.11 -10.79
C VAL A 165 -8.06 15.63 -11.03
N THR A 166 -6.98 14.86 -11.19
CA THR A 166 -7.00 13.42 -11.48
C THR A 166 -6.55 12.57 -10.31
N GLY A 167 -5.67 13.11 -9.46
CA GLY A 167 -5.17 12.41 -8.26
C GLY A 167 -5.01 13.37 -7.09
N THR A 168 -5.30 12.87 -5.87
CA THR A 168 -5.14 13.62 -4.62
C THR A 168 -4.64 12.70 -3.52
N VAL A 169 -3.81 13.25 -2.61
CA VAL A 169 -3.45 12.60 -1.32
C VAL A 169 -3.53 13.64 -0.21
N ALA A 170 -3.77 13.16 1.00
CA ALA A 170 -3.77 13.98 2.21
C ALA A 170 -2.71 13.46 3.18
N ALA A 171 -1.91 14.35 3.72
CA ALA A 171 -0.95 14.09 4.78
C ALA A 171 -0.64 15.41 5.50
N ASP A 172 0.01 15.33 6.64
CA ASP A 172 0.56 16.50 7.32
C ASP A 172 1.97 16.75 6.77
N PHE A 173 2.09 17.62 5.75
CA PHE A 173 3.35 17.90 5.07
C PHE A 173 4.23 18.92 5.80
N ASN A 174 3.66 19.65 6.77
CA ASN A 174 4.37 20.69 7.50
C ASN A 174 4.60 20.38 9.00
N GLY A 175 4.09 19.24 9.49
CA GLY A 175 4.26 18.80 10.88
C GLY A 175 3.43 19.60 11.89
N ASP A 176 2.38 20.34 11.46
CA ASP A 176 1.55 21.17 12.36
C ASP A 176 0.35 20.42 12.96
N GLY A 177 0.18 19.14 12.61
CA GLY A 177 -0.88 18.28 13.10
C GLY A 177 -2.21 18.42 12.36
N LYS A 178 -2.26 19.15 11.25
CA LYS A 178 -3.43 19.30 10.40
C LYS A 178 -3.19 18.61 9.07
N LEU A 179 -4.27 18.14 8.44
CA LEU A 179 -4.14 17.52 7.12
C LEU A 179 -4.04 18.58 6.04
N ASP A 180 -3.01 18.42 5.23
CA ASP A 180 -2.77 19.15 3.99
C ASP A 180 -3.22 18.30 2.80
N LEU A 181 -3.31 18.89 1.61
CA LEU A 181 -3.62 18.19 0.38
C LEU A 181 -2.53 18.41 -0.66
N ALA A 182 -2.16 17.34 -1.35
CA ALA A 182 -1.42 17.41 -2.60
C ALA A 182 -2.29 16.87 -3.73
N PHE A 183 -2.24 17.50 -4.90
CA PHE A 183 -3.03 17.07 -6.07
C PHE A 183 -2.32 17.36 -7.38
N VAL A 184 -2.61 16.53 -8.38
CA VAL A 184 -2.15 16.70 -9.76
C VAL A 184 -3.33 16.99 -10.69
N GLN A 185 -3.05 17.75 -11.75
CA GLN A 185 -4.00 18.08 -12.79
C GLN A 185 -3.74 17.23 -14.03
N GLY A 186 -4.78 16.53 -14.51
CA GLY A 186 -4.67 15.73 -15.73
C GLY A 186 -4.29 16.56 -16.95
N GLY A 187 -3.34 16.04 -17.72
CA GLY A 187 -2.75 16.74 -18.86
C GLY A 187 -1.76 17.84 -18.49
N GLY A 188 -1.54 18.08 -17.19
CA GLY A 188 -0.57 19.05 -16.71
C GLY A 188 0.80 18.44 -16.41
N SER A 189 1.74 19.30 -16.02
CA SER A 189 3.09 18.95 -15.58
C SER A 189 3.40 19.55 -14.20
N THR A 190 2.37 19.69 -13.36
CA THR A 190 2.50 20.31 -12.05
C THR A 190 1.74 19.52 -10.99
N LEU A 191 2.34 19.47 -9.81
CA LEU A 191 1.76 19.05 -8.54
C LEU A 191 1.48 20.33 -7.73
N SER A 192 0.33 20.43 -7.12
CA SER A 192 -0.02 21.50 -6.19
C SER A 192 -0.14 20.95 -4.78
N VAL A 193 0.41 21.68 -3.81
CA VAL A 193 0.27 21.41 -2.38
C VAL A 193 -0.43 22.58 -1.72
N VAL A 194 -1.43 22.31 -0.90
CA VAL A 194 -2.18 23.30 -0.12
C VAL A 194 -2.16 22.89 1.35
N LEU A 195 -1.70 23.79 2.22
CA LEU A 195 -1.63 23.56 3.65
C LEU A 195 -3.00 23.80 4.31
N GLY A 196 -3.42 22.87 5.14
CA GLY A 196 -4.70 22.93 5.83
C GLY A 196 -4.68 23.85 7.06
N ASN A 197 -5.73 24.63 7.26
CA ASN A 197 -5.88 25.47 8.46
C ASN A 197 -6.51 24.69 9.65
N GLY A 198 -6.94 23.42 9.41
CA GLY A 198 -7.57 22.58 10.42
C GLY A 198 -9.06 22.87 10.66
N ASP A 199 -9.64 23.79 9.93
CA ASP A 199 -11.06 24.18 9.97
C ASP A 199 -11.81 23.84 8.67
N GLY A 200 -11.18 23.07 7.77
CA GLY A 200 -11.69 22.72 6.44
C GLY A 200 -11.34 23.76 5.36
N THR A 201 -10.58 24.79 5.70
CA THR A 201 -10.01 25.74 4.73
C THR A 201 -8.53 25.44 4.49
N PHE A 202 -8.00 25.95 3.40
CA PHE A 202 -6.62 25.73 2.96
C PHE A 202 -5.94 27.05 2.63
N GLN A 203 -4.61 27.05 2.72
CA GLN A 203 -3.77 28.14 2.26
C GLN A 203 -3.68 28.17 0.73
N ALA A 204 -3.05 29.21 0.18
CA ALA A 204 -2.78 29.30 -1.24
C ALA A 204 -1.90 28.14 -1.72
N PRO A 205 -2.16 27.56 -2.92
CA PRO A 205 -1.38 26.45 -3.43
C PRO A 205 0.07 26.86 -3.75
N VAL A 206 0.99 25.97 -3.39
CA VAL A 206 2.37 25.99 -3.87
C VAL A 206 2.50 24.89 -4.94
N THR A 207 3.08 25.25 -6.09
CA THR A 207 3.20 24.33 -7.23
C THR A 207 4.62 23.83 -7.41
N TYR A 208 4.75 22.56 -7.77
CA TYR A 208 6.00 21.87 -8.07
C TYR A 208 5.91 21.26 -9.46
N THR A 209 7.03 21.25 -10.19
CA THR A 209 7.11 20.63 -11.52
C THR A 209 7.14 19.11 -11.39
N THR A 210 6.32 18.43 -12.20
CA THR A 210 6.33 16.98 -12.42
C THR A 210 6.71 16.68 -13.88
N GLY A 211 6.61 15.43 -14.33
CA GLY A 211 6.61 15.13 -15.75
C GLY A 211 5.29 15.49 -16.40
N THR A 212 5.21 15.33 -17.72
CA THR A 212 4.01 15.64 -18.50
C THR A 212 2.91 14.62 -18.27
N ASP A 213 1.67 15.09 -18.29
CA ASP A 213 0.46 14.30 -18.06
C ASP A 213 0.53 13.55 -16.71
N ALA A 214 0.77 14.31 -15.62
CA ALA A 214 0.72 13.78 -14.27
C ALA A 214 -0.72 13.36 -13.93
N THR A 215 -0.93 12.06 -13.60
CA THR A 215 -2.29 11.50 -13.46
C THR A 215 -2.63 11.04 -12.05
N GLN A 216 -1.69 10.44 -11.35
CA GLN A 216 -1.88 9.92 -10.00
C GLN A 216 -0.69 10.29 -9.10
N LEU A 217 -0.92 10.26 -7.79
CA LEU A 217 0.14 10.47 -6.81
C LEU A 217 -0.08 9.58 -5.59
N ALA A 218 1.03 9.33 -4.88
CA ALA A 218 1.04 8.66 -3.59
C ALA A 218 2.01 9.38 -2.64
N THR A 219 1.90 9.12 -1.36
CA THR A 219 2.80 9.64 -0.34
C THR A 219 3.45 8.50 0.44
N GLY A 220 4.62 8.74 0.98
CA GLY A 220 5.38 7.83 1.82
C GLY A 220 6.64 8.51 2.31
N ASP A 221 7.30 7.94 3.29
CA ASP A 221 8.64 8.35 3.73
C ASP A 221 9.66 7.49 2.97
N PHE A 222 10.17 8.02 1.84
CA PHE A 222 11.06 7.26 0.96
C PHE A 222 12.53 7.33 1.37
N ASN A 223 12.88 8.29 2.24
CA ASN A 223 14.25 8.50 2.70
C ASN A 223 14.47 8.15 4.18
N GLY A 224 13.42 7.78 4.93
CA GLY A 224 13.50 7.37 6.33
C GLY A 224 13.69 8.54 7.30
N ASP A 225 13.38 9.78 6.89
CA ASP A 225 13.55 10.97 7.73
C ASP A 225 12.30 11.32 8.57
N GLY A 226 11.22 10.55 8.41
CA GLY A 226 9.97 10.70 9.14
C GLY A 226 9.04 11.77 8.59
N LYS A 227 9.33 12.34 7.42
CA LYS A 227 8.52 13.35 6.75
C LYS A 227 7.84 12.74 5.53
N PRO A 228 6.61 13.19 5.21
CA PRO A 228 5.94 12.69 4.01
C PRO A 228 6.60 13.22 2.73
N ASP A 229 6.94 12.29 1.84
CA ASP A 229 7.38 12.55 0.48
C ASP A 229 6.23 12.31 -0.51
N LEU A 230 6.40 12.71 -1.75
CA LEU A 230 5.41 12.55 -2.81
C LEU A 230 6.01 11.83 -4.02
N VAL A 231 5.21 11.01 -4.67
CA VAL A 231 5.51 10.42 -5.97
C VAL A 231 4.34 10.65 -6.92
N THR A 232 4.61 11.04 -8.19
CA THR A 232 3.59 11.18 -9.24
C THR A 232 3.85 10.21 -10.38
N THR A 233 2.79 9.77 -11.06
CA THR A 233 2.89 9.08 -12.36
C THR A 233 2.79 10.11 -13.48
N ASP A 234 3.77 10.10 -14.37
CA ASP A 234 3.92 11.07 -15.46
C ASP A 234 3.69 10.34 -16.79
N GLY A 235 2.41 10.27 -17.20
CA GLY A 235 1.96 9.43 -18.32
C GLY A 235 2.58 9.81 -19.66
N GLY A 236 2.78 11.10 -19.92
CA GLY A 236 3.35 11.58 -21.16
C GLY A 236 4.86 11.32 -21.30
N ASP A 237 5.59 11.23 -20.18
CA ASP A 237 7.05 11.00 -20.17
C ASP A 237 7.41 9.54 -19.92
N ASN A 238 6.46 8.69 -19.55
CA ASN A 238 6.69 7.28 -19.14
C ASN A 238 7.62 7.19 -17.92
N THR A 239 7.41 8.06 -16.95
CA THR A 239 8.23 8.17 -15.75
C THR A 239 7.36 8.28 -14.49
N VAL A 240 8.02 8.22 -13.34
CA VAL A 240 7.50 8.76 -12.08
C VAL A 240 8.42 9.89 -11.61
N SER A 241 7.83 10.92 -11.00
CA SER A 241 8.56 11.99 -10.31
C SER A 241 8.45 11.79 -8.81
N VAL A 242 9.58 11.76 -8.10
CA VAL A 242 9.67 11.67 -6.64
C VAL A 242 10.12 13.01 -6.09
N LEU A 243 9.39 13.57 -5.12
CA LEU A 243 9.68 14.83 -4.46
C LEU A 243 9.83 14.57 -2.96
N LEU A 244 11.02 14.82 -2.41
CA LEU A 244 11.27 14.65 -0.97
C LEU A 244 10.76 15.85 -0.19
N GLY A 245 10.02 15.58 0.89
CA GLY A 245 9.45 16.59 1.78
C GLY A 245 10.50 17.20 2.71
N ASN A 246 10.46 18.51 2.91
CA ASN A 246 11.31 19.18 3.89
C ASN A 246 10.70 19.18 5.30
N GLY A 247 9.40 18.77 5.43
CA GLY A 247 8.66 18.73 6.70
C GLY A 247 8.14 20.10 7.15
N ASP A 248 8.21 21.11 6.28
CA ASP A 248 7.66 22.45 6.47
C ASP A 248 6.57 22.79 5.44
N GLY A 249 6.06 21.76 4.73
CA GLY A 249 5.09 21.92 3.64
C GLY A 249 5.75 22.19 2.29
N THR A 250 7.07 22.30 2.23
CA THR A 250 7.83 22.44 0.98
C THR A 250 8.49 21.13 0.57
N PHE A 251 8.81 21.02 -0.72
CA PHE A 251 9.42 19.84 -1.31
C PHE A 251 10.67 20.19 -2.10
N GLN A 252 11.60 19.25 -2.16
CA GLN A 252 12.81 19.35 -2.97
C GLN A 252 12.47 19.23 -4.47
N SER A 253 13.45 19.54 -5.32
CA SER A 253 13.34 19.29 -6.75
C SER A 253 13.13 17.81 -7.03
N ARG A 254 12.26 17.51 -8.01
CA ARG A 254 11.92 16.12 -8.36
C ARG A 254 13.13 15.30 -8.80
N ALA A 255 13.19 14.06 -8.39
CA ALA A 255 13.98 13.00 -9.02
C ALA A 255 13.07 12.21 -9.96
N VAL A 256 13.60 11.78 -11.12
CA VAL A 256 12.84 11.13 -12.19
C VAL A 256 13.30 9.69 -12.38
N TYR A 257 12.34 8.76 -12.47
CA TYR A 257 12.62 7.34 -12.71
C TYR A 257 11.76 6.82 -13.85
N ASN A 258 12.37 6.03 -14.74
CA ASN A 258 11.67 5.43 -15.88
C ASN A 258 10.71 4.33 -15.43
N THR A 259 9.58 4.22 -16.14
CA THR A 259 8.56 3.18 -15.98
C THR A 259 8.26 2.53 -17.33
N GLY A 260 7.26 1.65 -17.42
CA GLY A 260 6.67 1.25 -18.70
C GLY A 260 5.81 2.38 -19.30
N LEU A 261 5.12 2.07 -20.39
CA LEU A 261 4.38 3.08 -21.17
C LEU A 261 3.08 3.50 -20.48
N LEU A 262 2.86 4.80 -20.41
CA LEU A 262 1.67 5.44 -19.86
C LEU A 262 1.39 4.99 -18.41
N PRO A 263 2.24 5.35 -17.43
CA PRO A 263 1.96 5.06 -16.03
C PRO A 263 0.69 5.81 -15.58
N VAL A 264 -0.27 5.06 -15.01
CA VAL A 264 -1.60 5.57 -14.65
C VAL A 264 -1.95 5.41 -13.17
N ALA A 265 -1.19 4.60 -12.44
CA ALA A 265 -1.39 4.42 -11.00
C ALA A 265 -0.08 4.05 -10.32
N VAL A 266 0.10 4.48 -9.08
CA VAL A 266 1.24 4.13 -8.22
C VAL A 266 0.75 3.74 -6.84
N ALA A 267 1.40 2.72 -6.26
CA ALA A 267 1.24 2.30 -4.88
C ALA A 267 2.62 2.19 -4.21
N THR A 268 2.66 2.47 -2.91
CA THR A 268 3.87 2.44 -2.10
C THR A 268 3.75 1.34 -1.05
N ALA A 269 4.72 0.45 -0.97
CA ALA A 269 4.85 -0.57 0.07
C ALA A 269 6.26 -1.16 0.04
N ASP A 270 6.65 -1.87 1.07
CA ASP A 270 7.86 -2.70 1.06
C ASP A 270 7.52 -4.05 0.40
N PHE A 271 7.84 -4.17 -0.90
CA PHE A 271 7.52 -5.37 -1.68
C PHE A 271 8.59 -6.47 -1.56
N ASN A 272 9.80 -6.12 -1.10
CA ASN A 272 10.90 -7.06 -1.00
C ASN A 272 11.23 -7.51 0.44
N GLY A 273 10.66 -6.85 1.46
CA GLY A 273 10.81 -7.17 2.89
C GLY A 273 12.12 -6.63 3.48
N ASP A 274 12.70 -5.55 2.91
CA ASP A 274 13.95 -4.95 3.40
C ASP A 274 13.75 -3.77 4.36
N GLY A 275 12.49 -3.40 4.63
CA GLY A 275 12.10 -2.32 5.54
C GLY A 275 12.07 -0.94 4.88
N LYS A 276 12.21 -0.85 3.56
CA LYS A 276 12.17 0.40 2.80
C LYS A 276 10.94 0.43 1.90
N LEU A 277 10.44 1.61 1.60
CA LEU A 277 9.31 1.75 0.70
C LEU A 277 9.76 1.62 -0.76
N ASP A 278 9.07 0.75 -1.49
CA ASP A 278 9.18 0.54 -2.92
C ASP A 278 7.98 1.15 -3.64
N LEU A 279 8.06 1.25 -4.97
CA LEU A 279 6.96 1.69 -5.82
C LEU A 279 6.48 0.56 -6.72
N ALA A 280 5.16 0.37 -6.81
CA ALA A 280 4.51 -0.42 -7.83
C ALA A 280 3.71 0.50 -8.76
N VAL A 281 4.09 0.56 -10.03
CA VAL A 281 3.51 1.48 -11.02
C VAL A 281 2.81 0.68 -12.10
N VAL A 282 1.52 0.98 -12.31
CA VAL A 282 0.71 0.36 -13.38
C VAL A 282 0.95 1.13 -14.67
N ASN A 283 1.40 0.44 -15.70
CA ASN A 283 1.66 0.99 -17.04
C ASN A 283 0.50 0.64 -17.96
N GLY A 284 -0.34 1.63 -18.26
CA GLY A 284 -1.63 1.42 -18.92
C GLY A 284 -1.53 1.05 -20.39
N ALA A 285 -0.49 1.51 -21.10
CA ALA A 285 -0.38 1.27 -22.54
C ALA A 285 0.25 -0.08 -22.90
N ASP A 286 1.17 -0.58 -22.09
CA ASP A 286 1.83 -1.89 -22.32
C ASP A 286 1.32 -3.01 -21.39
N ASN A 287 0.29 -2.72 -20.57
CA ASN A 287 -0.35 -3.68 -19.66
C ASN A 287 0.65 -4.38 -18.71
N THR A 288 1.62 -3.62 -18.21
CA THR A 288 2.66 -4.10 -17.31
C THR A 288 2.58 -3.42 -15.94
N VAL A 289 3.33 -3.94 -14.98
CA VAL A 289 3.60 -3.29 -13.70
C VAL A 289 5.10 -3.13 -13.55
N SER A 290 5.55 -1.90 -13.31
CA SER A 290 6.94 -1.60 -12.94
C SER A 290 7.08 -1.62 -11.43
N ILE A 291 8.03 -2.36 -10.90
CA ILE A 291 8.46 -2.30 -9.50
C ILE A 291 9.79 -1.58 -9.43
N LEU A 292 9.85 -0.51 -8.65
CA LEU A 292 11.07 0.23 -8.37
C LEU A 292 11.40 0.02 -6.89
N LEU A 293 12.52 -0.65 -6.60
CA LEU A 293 12.94 -0.91 -5.23
C LEU A 293 13.60 0.33 -4.63
N GLY A 294 13.16 0.70 -3.44
CA GLY A 294 13.71 1.84 -2.72
C GLY A 294 15.07 1.55 -2.09
N ASN A 295 15.97 2.52 -2.11
CA ASN A 295 17.25 2.41 -1.42
C ASN A 295 17.16 2.91 0.04
N GLY A 296 16.01 3.54 0.44
CA GLY A 296 15.79 4.09 1.76
C GLY A 296 16.45 5.45 2.00
N ASP A 297 16.95 6.08 0.95
CA ASP A 297 17.53 7.42 0.94
C ASP A 297 16.80 8.39 0.00
N GLY A 298 15.59 8.02 -0.41
CA GLY A 298 14.77 8.77 -1.38
C GLY A 298 15.09 8.43 -2.83
N THR A 299 16.05 7.54 -3.07
CA THR A 299 16.36 7.06 -4.43
C THR A 299 15.82 5.65 -4.66
N PHE A 300 15.63 5.31 -5.94
CA PHE A 300 15.07 4.02 -6.36
C PHE A 300 15.98 3.34 -7.39
N GLN A 301 15.96 2.01 -7.37
CA GLN A 301 16.64 1.18 -8.35
C GLN A 301 15.91 1.24 -9.70
N PRO A 302 16.60 0.87 -10.81
CA PRO A 302 15.93 0.73 -12.10
C PRO A 302 14.73 -0.23 -12.01
N GLN A 303 13.67 0.09 -12.72
CA GLN A 303 12.43 -0.69 -12.70
C GLN A 303 12.64 -2.17 -13.06
N ILE A 304 11.88 -3.04 -12.42
CA ILE A 304 11.66 -4.42 -12.82
C ILE A 304 10.25 -4.51 -13.38
N VAL A 305 10.12 -4.88 -14.65
CA VAL A 305 8.83 -4.92 -15.34
C VAL A 305 8.20 -6.30 -15.26
N TYR A 306 6.94 -6.36 -14.85
CA TYR A 306 6.11 -7.57 -14.82
C TYR A 306 4.95 -7.44 -15.80
N ASN A 307 4.76 -8.47 -16.63
CA ASN A 307 3.63 -8.57 -17.54
C ASN A 307 2.63 -9.63 -17.06
N ARG A 308 1.41 -9.58 -17.57
CA ARG A 308 0.29 -10.46 -17.17
C ARG A 308 0.56 -11.95 -17.44
N GLU A 309 1.51 -12.27 -18.29
CA GLU A 309 1.83 -13.66 -18.70
C GLU A 309 2.82 -14.34 -17.76
N GLN A 310 3.44 -13.61 -16.83
CA GLN A 310 4.34 -14.22 -15.84
C GLN A 310 3.52 -14.75 -14.66
N PRO A 311 3.58 -16.07 -14.36
CA PRO A 311 2.86 -16.61 -13.19
C PRO A 311 3.42 -15.97 -11.93
N ALA A 312 2.52 -15.53 -11.05
CA ALA A 312 2.81 -14.84 -9.78
C ALA A 312 3.82 -15.58 -8.87
N ILE A 313 4.06 -16.87 -9.10
CA ILE A 313 5.02 -17.71 -8.38
C ILE A 313 6.49 -17.25 -8.59
N GLY A 314 6.78 -16.51 -9.68
CA GLY A 314 8.12 -15.98 -9.95
C GLY A 314 8.46 -14.69 -9.20
N ILE A 315 7.47 -13.94 -8.77
CA ILE A 315 7.63 -12.59 -8.20
C ILE A 315 8.34 -12.68 -6.84
N CYS A 316 7.87 -13.49 -5.91
CA CYS A 316 8.48 -13.64 -4.59
C CYS A 316 9.90 -14.23 -4.61
N ARG A 317 10.23 -15.09 -5.61
CA ARG A 317 11.57 -15.68 -5.70
C ARG A 317 12.62 -14.75 -6.30
N ARG A 318 12.24 -13.80 -7.14
CA ARG A 318 13.18 -12.86 -7.76
C ARG A 318 13.51 -11.68 -6.86
N LEU A 319 12.54 -11.20 -6.09
CA LEU A 319 12.74 -10.13 -5.10
C LEU A 319 13.59 -10.59 -3.90
N GLN A 320 13.58 -11.90 -3.57
CA GLN A 320 14.37 -12.47 -2.47
C GLN A 320 15.82 -12.87 -2.85
N ARG A 321 16.26 -12.71 -4.10
CA ARG A 321 17.60 -13.15 -4.58
C ARG A 321 18.54 -12.01 -4.97
N ARG A 322 18.17 -10.78 -4.72
CA ARG A 322 19.03 -9.61 -4.90
C ARG A 322 19.22 -8.89 -3.54
#